data_a0507f4a7d5410c594daad06c69f4f69
#
_entry.id   a0507f4a7d5410c594daad06c69f4f69
#
_cell.length_a   1.000
_cell.length_b   1.000
_cell.length_c   1.000
_cell.angle_alpha   90.00
_cell.angle_beta   90.00
_cell.angle_gamma   90.00
#
_symmetry.space_group_name_H-M   'P 1'
#
loop_
_entity.id
_entity.type
_entity.pdbx_description
1 polymer ?
#
loop_
_entity_poly.entity_id
_entity_poly.type
_entity_poly.pdbx_seq_one_letter_code
_entity_poly.pdbx_strand_id
1 'polypeptide(L)'
;MERRGFIKRMGLGSAILSAAGAMSIPAFAGEKAPAPTFKMDFAPHFGMFKNSAPGGIVDELKFMADQGFRSLEDNGMLRRSVADQELIGKTLNDLGMRMGVFVIDGGDNWKVSLTTGKQEFLDVFLKTCRESVEVAKRVGAKWATVVPGYFERNL
;
A
#
# COMPACT_ATOMS: atom_id res chain seq x y z
N MET A 1 30.29 -7.40 -16.55
CA MET A 1 30.71 -6.18 -15.81
C MET A 1 30.71 -6.52 -14.32
N GLU A 2 31.89 -6.62 -13.74
CA GLU A 2 32.08 -7.10 -12.37
C GLU A 2 31.74 -6.03 -11.34
N ARG A 3 30.80 -6.35 -10.45
CA ARG A 3 30.37 -5.50 -9.32
C ARG A 3 31.44 -5.28 -8.23
N ARG A 4 32.64 -5.87 -8.36
CA ARG A 4 33.69 -5.82 -7.33
C ARG A 4 34.68 -4.64 -7.48
N GLY A 5 34.58 -3.84 -8.52
CA GLY A 5 35.52 -2.73 -8.78
C GLY A 5 35.17 -1.40 -8.09
N PHE A 6 33.96 -1.24 -7.58
CA PHE A 6 33.50 0.05 -7.03
C PHE A 6 34.00 0.33 -5.61
N ILE A 7 34.20 -0.72 -4.80
CA ILE A 7 34.55 -0.56 -3.37
C ILE A 7 36.05 -0.26 -3.13
N LYS A 8 36.94 -0.47 -4.10
CA LYS A 8 38.37 -0.30 -3.93
C LYS A 8 38.90 1.14 -4.11
N ARG A 9 38.09 2.13 -4.44
CA ARG A 9 38.52 3.51 -4.66
C ARG A 9 38.23 4.51 -3.55
N MET A 10 37.68 4.06 -2.40
CA MET A 10 37.41 4.94 -1.25
C MET A 10 38.39 4.77 -0.07
N GLY A 11 39.53 4.21 -0.26
CA GLY A 11 40.49 3.97 0.83
C GLY A 11 41.89 4.46 0.52
N LEU A 12 42.12 5.76 0.55
CA LEU A 12 43.47 6.32 0.81
C LEU A 12 43.34 7.86 0.89
N GLY A 13 43.50 8.39 2.08
CA GLY A 13 43.68 9.83 2.26
C GLY A 13 43.03 10.41 3.51
N SER A 14 43.55 10.07 4.70
CA SER A 14 43.33 10.91 5.87
C SER A 14 44.36 10.61 6.93
N ALA A 15 45.42 11.30 6.86
CA ALA A 15 46.26 11.64 8.01
C ALA A 15 46.62 13.11 7.86
N ILE A 16 46.02 14.01 8.66
CA ILE A 16 46.62 15.28 9.07
C ILE A 16 45.79 15.87 10.24
N LEU A 17 46.48 15.91 11.38
CA LEU A 17 46.54 16.90 12.46
C LEU A 17 45.23 17.51 13.07
N SER A 18 45.16 17.23 14.35
CA SER A 18 44.46 17.96 15.40
C SER A 18 44.79 19.47 15.43
N ALA A 19 43.75 20.30 15.28
CA ALA A 19 43.69 21.64 15.86
C ALA A 19 42.28 21.91 16.29
N ALA A 20 42.10 22.22 17.58
CA ALA A 20 40.85 22.50 18.23
C ALA A 20 40.17 23.73 17.63
N GLY A 21 39.06 23.53 17.00
CA GLY A 21 38.12 24.54 16.56
C GLY A 21 36.79 23.83 16.30
N ALA A 22 35.79 24.07 17.14
CA ALA A 22 34.44 23.54 16.92
C ALA A 22 33.85 24.20 15.67
N MET A 23 34.21 23.73 14.51
CA MET A 23 33.49 24.00 13.27
C MET A 23 32.27 23.07 13.26
N SER A 24 31.08 23.64 13.55
CA SER A 24 29.81 23.02 13.26
C SER A 24 29.77 22.79 11.75
N ILE A 25 30.01 21.55 11.33
CA ILE A 25 29.73 21.12 9.96
C ILE A 25 28.21 21.25 9.81
N PRO A 26 27.68 22.12 8.94
CA PRO A 26 26.25 22.10 8.66
C PRO A 26 25.95 20.68 8.14
N ALA A 27 25.09 19.96 8.85
CA ALA A 27 24.51 18.74 8.33
C ALA A 27 23.86 19.16 6.99
N PHE A 28 24.49 18.80 5.89
CA PHE A 28 23.80 18.79 4.60
C PHE A 28 22.65 17.81 4.77
N ALA A 29 21.48 18.33 5.13
CA ALA A 29 20.23 17.64 4.90
C ALA A 29 20.17 17.46 3.37
N GLY A 30 20.64 16.31 2.89
CA GLY A 30 20.62 16.00 1.48
C GLY A 30 19.20 16.19 0.99
N GLU A 31 19.02 17.11 0.07
CA GLU A 31 17.73 17.35 -0.58
C GLU A 31 17.24 15.99 -1.11
N LYS A 32 16.13 15.51 -0.58
CA LYS A 32 15.58 14.20 -0.93
C LYS A 32 15.31 14.23 -2.43
N ALA A 33 15.99 13.36 -3.19
CA ALA A 33 15.75 13.27 -4.62
C ALA A 33 14.25 13.17 -4.90
N PRO A 34 13.73 13.85 -5.92
CA PRO A 34 12.31 13.78 -6.23
C PRO A 34 11.89 12.32 -6.43
N ALA A 35 10.74 11.96 -5.88
CA ALA A 35 10.22 10.61 -6.00
C ALA A 35 10.09 10.23 -7.50
N PRO A 36 10.44 9.01 -7.88
CA PRO A 36 10.28 8.56 -9.25
C PRO A 36 8.81 8.69 -9.67
N THR A 37 8.57 9.07 -10.90
CA THR A 37 7.23 9.17 -11.45
C THR A 37 6.99 8.00 -12.41
N PHE A 38 5.98 7.19 -12.12
CA PHE A 38 5.55 6.14 -13.03
C PHE A 38 4.62 6.72 -14.11
N LYS A 39 4.73 6.22 -15.35
CA LYS A 39 3.80 6.58 -16.42
C LYS A 39 2.41 5.99 -16.20
N MET A 40 2.32 4.86 -15.50
CA MET A 40 1.09 4.18 -15.12
C MET A 40 0.85 4.34 -13.62
N ASP A 41 -0.40 4.26 -13.22
CA ASP A 41 -0.77 4.31 -11.82
C ASP A 41 -0.84 2.90 -11.25
N PHE A 42 0.26 2.48 -10.65
CA PHE A 42 0.37 1.19 -9.98
C PHE A 42 -0.18 1.30 -8.55
N ALA A 43 -0.93 0.27 -8.13
CA ALA A 43 -1.51 0.16 -6.81
C ALA A 43 -0.96 -1.07 -6.08
N PRO A 44 0.14 -0.96 -5.33
CA PRO A 44 0.63 -2.07 -4.53
C PRO A 44 -0.30 -2.40 -3.36
N HIS A 45 -0.16 -3.62 -2.83
CA HIS A 45 -0.89 -4.09 -1.65
C HIS A 45 -0.07 -3.90 -0.38
N PHE A 46 -0.74 -3.80 0.77
CA PHE A 46 -0.08 -3.89 2.06
C PHE A 46 0.68 -5.21 2.22
N GLY A 47 1.82 -5.14 2.89
CA GLY A 47 2.73 -6.25 3.12
C GLY A 47 3.77 -6.48 2.02
N MET A 48 3.63 -5.84 0.86
CA MET A 48 4.63 -5.93 -0.21
C MET A 48 5.95 -5.28 0.20
N PHE A 49 5.90 -4.26 1.03
CA PHE A 49 7.07 -3.49 1.48
C PHE A 49 7.36 -3.62 2.98
N LYS A 50 6.77 -4.60 3.66
CA LYS A 50 6.92 -4.81 5.11
C LYS A 50 8.37 -4.89 5.60
N ASN A 51 9.30 -5.37 4.75
CA ASN A 51 10.71 -5.45 5.10
C ASN A 51 11.45 -4.11 4.96
N SER A 52 10.93 -3.20 4.14
CA SER A 52 11.47 -1.86 3.92
C SER A 52 10.81 -0.81 4.80
N ALA A 53 9.58 -1.07 5.24
CA ALA A 53 8.75 -0.20 6.08
C ALA A 53 8.06 -1.02 7.19
N PRO A 54 8.79 -1.44 8.23
CA PRO A 54 8.27 -2.35 9.27
C PRO A 54 7.34 -1.66 10.29
N GLY A 55 7.19 -0.33 10.24
CA GLY A 55 6.44 0.46 11.21
C GLY A 55 4.90 0.41 11.08
N GLY A 56 4.36 -0.48 10.23
CA GLY A 56 2.92 -0.70 10.07
C GLY A 56 2.29 0.13 8.95
N ILE A 57 0.95 0.30 9.01
CA ILE A 57 0.13 0.87 7.93
C ILE A 57 0.67 2.21 7.43
N VAL A 58 0.90 3.17 8.34
CA VAL A 58 1.32 4.53 7.97
C VAL A 58 2.73 4.54 7.38
N ASP A 59 3.62 3.74 7.94
CA ASP A 59 5.01 3.65 7.50
C ASP A 59 5.08 3.05 6.08
N GLU A 60 4.34 1.98 5.84
CA GLU A 60 4.29 1.34 4.52
C GLU A 60 3.68 2.27 3.46
N LEU A 61 2.62 3.04 3.79
CA LEU A 61 2.03 4.03 2.88
C LEU A 61 3.00 5.17 2.55
N LYS A 62 3.73 5.69 3.55
CA LYS A 62 4.77 6.71 3.32
C LYS A 62 5.86 6.17 2.42
N PHE A 63 6.33 4.94 2.67
CA PHE A 63 7.31 4.30 1.82
C PHE A 63 6.82 4.18 0.37
N MET A 64 5.58 3.71 0.16
CA MET A 64 4.98 3.63 -1.19
C MET A 64 4.96 5.00 -1.88
N ALA A 65 4.52 6.04 -1.19
CA ALA A 65 4.51 7.42 -1.71
C ALA A 65 5.92 7.90 -2.09
N ASP A 66 6.90 7.62 -1.24
CA ASP A 66 8.31 7.95 -1.46
C ASP A 66 8.92 7.22 -2.65
N GLN A 67 8.43 6.01 -2.96
CA GLN A 67 8.80 5.27 -4.15
C GLN A 67 8.05 5.73 -5.42
N GLY A 68 7.15 6.70 -5.31
CA GLY A 68 6.42 7.26 -6.44
C GLY A 68 5.06 6.63 -6.73
N PHE A 69 4.61 5.67 -5.92
CA PHE A 69 3.25 5.13 -6.04
C PHE A 69 2.22 6.19 -5.65
N ARG A 70 1.09 6.20 -6.37
CA ARG A 70 -0.01 7.15 -6.14
C ARG A 70 -1.33 6.48 -5.82
N SER A 71 -1.34 5.16 -5.76
CA SER A 71 -2.52 4.35 -5.45
C SER A 71 -2.15 3.20 -4.52
N LEU A 72 -3.16 2.70 -3.80
CA LEU A 72 -3.10 1.50 -2.97
C LEU A 72 -4.25 0.57 -3.38
N GLU A 73 -4.03 -0.73 -3.39
CA GLU A 73 -5.07 -1.74 -3.44
C GLU A 73 -5.07 -2.56 -2.14
N ASP A 74 -6.24 -2.88 -1.59
CA ASP A 74 -6.35 -3.72 -0.41
C ASP A 74 -7.59 -4.60 -0.44
N ASN A 75 -7.42 -5.84 -0.87
CA ASN A 75 -8.49 -6.84 -0.94
C ASN A 75 -9.09 -7.20 0.43
N GLY A 76 -8.37 -6.90 1.50
CA GLY A 76 -8.79 -7.14 2.88
C GLY A 76 -9.52 -5.97 3.56
N MET A 77 -9.77 -4.87 2.87
CA MET A 77 -10.26 -3.62 3.44
C MET A 77 -11.53 -3.77 4.28
N LEU A 78 -12.49 -4.59 3.84
CA LEU A 78 -13.72 -4.87 4.60
C LEU A 78 -13.49 -5.52 5.97
N ARG A 79 -12.40 -6.26 6.12
CA ARG A 79 -12.04 -6.97 7.36
C ARG A 79 -11.21 -6.13 8.31
N ARG A 80 -10.77 -4.94 7.90
CA ARG A 80 -10.05 -4.01 8.78
C ARG A 80 -10.99 -3.36 9.78
N SER A 81 -10.46 -3.00 10.92
CA SER A 81 -11.20 -2.19 11.90
C SER A 81 -11.59 -0.83 11.29
N VAL A 82 -12.66 -0.23 11.81
CA VAL A 82 -13.07 1.13 11.39
C VAL A 82 -11.94 2.12 11.58
N ALA A 83 -11.21 2.01 12.70
CA ALA A 83 -10.06 2.87 13.00
C ALA A 83 -8.94 2.74 11.97
N ASP A 84 -8.63 1.49 11.52
CA ASP A 84 -7.64 1.29 10.46
C ASP A 84 -8.10 1.84 9.12
N GLN A 85 -9.39 1.67 8.78
CA GLN A 85 -9.97 2.21 7.54
C GLN A 85 -9.88 3.74 7.52
N GLU A 86 -10.22 4.41 8.63
CA GLU A 86 -10.10 5.87 8.78
C GLU A 86 -8.64 6.33 8.72
N LEU A 87 -7.73 5.61 9.40
CA LEU A 87 -6.30 5.89 9.38
C LEU A 87 -5.74 5.76 7.95
N ILE A 88 -6.12 4.72 7.22
CA ILE A 88 -5.71 4.52 5.83
C ILE A 88 -6.24 5.65 4.96
N GLY A 89 -7.54 5.95 5.03
CA GLY A 89 -8.16 6.99 4.23
C GLY A 89 -7.52 8.36 4.47
N LYS A 90 -7.30 8.72 5.74
CA LYS A 90 -6.60 9.94 6.10
C LYS A 90 -5.17 9.97 5.55
N THR A 91 -4.41 8.89 5.75
CA THR A 91 -3.01 8.83 5.32
C THR A 91 -2.88 8.91 3.80
N LEU A 92 -3.75 8.22 3.06
CA LEU A 92 -3.79 8.32 1.59
C LEU A 92 -4.02 9.77 1.14
N ASN A 93 -5.00 10.45 1.77
CA ASN A 93 -5.29 11.85 1.47
C ASN A 93 -4.10 12.76 1.77
N ASP A 94 -3.47 12.61 2.94
CA ASP A 94 -2.32 13.43 3.38
C ASP A 94 -1.10 13.24 2.45
N LEU A 95 -0.95 12.04 1.85
CA LEU A 95 0.15 11.71 0.92
C LEU A 95 -0.20 12.01 -0.56
N GLY A 96 -1.40 12.52 -0.86
CA GLY A 96 -1.87 12.71 -2.23
C GLY A 96 -2.01 11.40 -3.00
N MET A 97 -2.21 10.30 -2.29
CA MET A 97 -2.51 8.98 -2.84
C MET A 97 -4.01 8.74 -2.88
N ARG A 98 -4.43 7.71 -3.61
CA ARG A 98 -5.82 7.31 -3.68
C ARG A 98 -6.01 5.83 -3.38
N MET A 99 -7.18 5.47 -2.88
CA MET A 99 -7.61 4.09 -2.84
C MET A 99 -7.97 3.64 -4.26
N GLY A 100 -7.37 2.56 -4.73
CA GLY A 100 -7.70 1.90 -5.98
C GLY A 100 -8.99 1.07 -5.84
N VAL A 101 -8.83 -0.23 -5.63
CA VAL A 101 -9.95 -1.13 -5.42
C VAL A 101 -9.81 -1.91 -4.11
N PHE A 102 -10.94 -2.38 -3.60
CA PHE A 102 -11.01 -3.42 -2.58
C PHE A 102 -12.08 -4.45 -2.99
N VAL A 103 -12.08 -5.61 -2.34
CA VAL A 103 -13.00 -6.70 -2.69
C VAL A 103 -14.23 -6.66 -1.79
N ILE A 104 -15.41 -6.72 -2.40
CA ILE A 104 -16.68 -7.00 -1.71
C ILE A 104 -16.69 -8.50 -1.41
N ASP A 105 -16.40 -8.86 -0.15
CA ASP A 105 -16.22 -10.24 0.29
C ASP A 105 -17.10 -10.52 1.51
N GLY A 106 -18.18 -11.27 1.29
CA GLY A 106 -19.07 -11.76 2.34
C GLY A 106 -18.57 -13.02 3.04
N GLY A 107 -17.37 -13.49 2.74
CA GLY A 107 -16.78 -14.72 3.28
C GLY A 107 -17.05 -15.96 2.43
N ASP A 108 -17.59 -15.80 1.24
CA ASP A 108 -17.99 -16.88 0.32
C ASP A 108 -17.35 -16.77 -1.08
N ASN A 109 -16.45 -15.83 -1.30
CA ASN A 109 -15.79 -15.59 -2.58
C ASN A 109 -15.03 -16.81 -3.15
N TRP A 110 -14.62 -17.74 -2.27
CA TRP A 110 -13.89 -18.96 -2.63
C TRP A 110 -14.72 -20.23 -2.41
N LYS A 111 -16.03 -20.11 -2.52
CA LYS A 111 -17.01 -21.20 -2.38
C LYS A 111 -17.97 -21.17 -3.54
N VAL A 112 -18.75 -22.23 -3.70
CA VAL A 112 -19.92 -22.23 -4.56
C VAL A 112 -20.99 -21.39 -3.87
N SER A 113 -21.30 -20.22 -4.40
CA SER A 113 -22.14 -19.22 -3.74
C SER A 113 -23.04 -18.46 -4.74
N LEU A 114 -22.78 -17.25 -5.08
CA LEU A 114 -23.61 -16.43 -5.98
C LEU A 114 -23.91 -17.08 -7.33
N THR A 115 -23.01 -17.90 -7.84
CA THR A 115 -23.17 -18.62 -9.09
C THR A 115 -24.28 -19.67 -9.06
N THR A 116 -24.79 -20.03 -7.88
CA THR A 116 -25.92 -20.96 -7.73
C THR A 116 -27.29 -20.30 -7.98
N GLY A 117 -27.38 -18.96 -7.90
CA GLY A 117 -28.63 -18.21 -7.96
C GLY A 117 -29.51 -18.34 -6.71
N LYS A 118 -29.03 -18.97 -5.63
CA LYS A 118 -29.80 -19.11 -4.39
C LYS A 118 -29.94 -17.78 -3.65
N GLN A 119 -31.16 -17.54 -3.12
CA GLN A 119 -31.50 -16.29 -2.45
C GLN A 119 -30.61 -15.99 -1.24
N GLU A 120 -30.24 -17.01 -0.47
CA GLU A 120 -29.36 -16.86 0.71
C GLU A 120 -28.02 -16.21 0.38
N PHE A 121 -27.39 -16.56 -0.74
CA PHE A 121 -26.13 -15.95 -1.17
C PHE A 121 -26.35 -14.53 -1.72
N LEU A 122 -27.46 -14.29 -2.39
CA LEU A 122 -27.82 -12.96 -2.86
C LEU A 122 -28.04 -12.02 -1.67
N ASP A 123 -28.70 -12.46 -0.61
CA ASP A 123 -28.97 -11.65 0.59
C ASP A 123 -27.66 -11.27 1.30
N VAL A 124 -26.73 -12.23 1.45
CA VAL A 124 -25.38 -11.99 1.99
C VAL A 124 -24.64 -10.97 1.12
N PHE A 125 -24.65 -11.15 -0.18
CA PHE A 125 -23.98 -10.25 -1.12
C PHE A 125 -24.53 -8.83 -1.04
N LEU A 126 -25.85 -8.66 -1.06
CA LEU A 126 -26.47 -7.33 -0.99
C LEU A 126 -26.21 -6.64 0.35
N LYS A 127 -26.19 -7.40 1.45
CA LYS A 127 -25.78 -6.86 2.76
C LYS A 127 -24.34 -6.36 2.70
N THR A 128 -23.41 -7.20 2.21
CA THR A 128 -22.00 -6.85 2.10
C THR A 128 -21.78 -5.65 1.18
N CYS A 129 -22.53 -5.52 0.09
CA CYS A 129 -22.49 -4.33 -0.77
C CYS A 129 -22.86 -3.05 0.01
N ARG A 130 -23.90 -3.09 0.85
CA ARG A 130 -24.29 -1.91 1.64
C ARG A 130 -23.20 -1.54 2.66
N GLU A 131 -22.62 -2.52 3.34
CA GLU A 131 -21.48 -2.32 4.26
C GLU A 131 -20.27 -1.74 3.53
N SER A 132 -20.02 -2.21 2.32
CA SER A 132 -18.92 -1.73 1.47
C SER A 132 -19.03 -0.25 1.09
N VAL A 133 -20.24 0.30 0.99
CA VAL A 133 -20.44 1.74 0.75
C VAL A 133 -19.84 2.59 1.88
N GLU A 134 -20.03 2.17 3.13
CA GLU A 134 -19.49 2.89 4.28
C GLU A 134 -17.96 2.77 4.34
N VAL A 135 -17.42 1.61 3.99
CA VAL A 135 -15.95 1.42 3.86
C VAL A 135 -15.40 2.31 2.75
N ALA A 136 -16.04 2.32 1.58
CA ALA A 136 -15.61 3.16 0.45
C ALA A 136 -15.55 4.65 0.83
N LYS A 137 -16.54 5.14 1.58
CA LYS A 137 -16.55 6.53 2.10
C LYS A 137 -15.35 6.81 3.00
N ARG A 138 -15.03 5.90 3.95
CA ARG A 138 -13.91 6.09 4.88
C ARG A 138 -12.55 6.14 4.18
N VAL A 139 -12.34 5.27 3.18
CA VAL A 139 -11.05 5.17 2.48
C VAL A 139 -10.98 5.97 1.17
N GLY A 140 -12.04 6.67 0.80
CA GLY A 140 -12.12 7.45 -0.43
C GLY A 140 -12.12 6.59 -1.72
N ALA A 141 -12.54 5.32 -1.63
CA ALA A 141 -12.60 4.42 -2.78
C ALA A 141 -13.77 4.78 -3.71
N LYS A 142 -13.53 4.70 -5.02
CA LYS A 142 -14.56 4.89 -6.06
C LYS A 142 -14.96 3.57 -6.70
N TRP A 143 -14.18 2.52 -6.51
CA TRP A 143 -14.31 1.24 -7.18
C TRP A 143 -14.16 0.10 -6.17
N ALA A 144 -14.90 -0.96 -6.38
CA ALA A 144 -14.76 -2.21 -5.68
C ALA A 144 -14.92 -3.36 -6.67
N THR A 145 -14.29 -4.48 -6.38
CA THR A 145 -14.39 -5.70 -7.18
C THR A 145 -15.24 -6.75 -6.48
N VAL A 146 -15.83 -7.64 -7.24
CA VAL A 146 -16.61 -8.77 -6.75
C VAL A 146 -16.02 -10.06 -7.32
N VAL A 147 -15.89 -11.07 -6.47
CA VAL A 147 -15.61 -12.45 -6.87
C VAL A 147 -16.87 -13.25 -6.64
N PRO A 148 -17.55 -13.78 -7.67
CA PRO A 148 -18.87 -14.40 -7.54
C PRO A 148 -18.85 -15.81 -6.93
N GLY A 149 -17.69 -16.32 -6.57
CA GLY A 149 -17.50 -17.67 -6.08
C GLY A 149 -17.14 -18.67 -7.17
N TYR A 150 -17.02 -19.94 -6.80
CA TYR A 150 -16.74 -21.00 -7.73
C TYR A 150 -17.99 -21.38 -8.53
N PHE A 151 -17.73 -21.89 -9.70
CA PHE A 151 -18.74 -22.37 -10.63
C PHE A 151 -18.78 -23.92 -10.63
N GLU A 152 -19.95 -24.50 -10.48
CA GLU A 152 -20.18 -25.94 -10.67
C GLU A 152 -20.66 -26.22 -12.10
N ARG A 153 -19.93 -27.07 -12.82
CA ARG A 153 -20.25 -27.37 -14.24
C ARG A 153 -21.52 -28.19 -14.44
N ASN A 154 -22.06 -28.78 -13.38
CA ASN A 154 -23.19 -29.72 -13.44
C ASN A 154 -24.50 -29.15 -12.91
N LEU A 155 -24.60 -27.84 -12.83
CA LEU A 155 -25.86 -27.12 -12.54
C LEU A 155 -26.57 -26.76 -13.83
#